data_19955bc2a9e5710fbb36f65236a8c1d4
#
_entry.id   19955bc2a9e5710fbb36f65236a8c1d4
#
_cell.length_a   1.000
_cell.length_b   1.000
_cell.length_c   1.000
_cell.angle_alpha   90.00
_cell.angle_beta   90.00
_cell.angle_gamma   90.00
#
_symmetry.space_group_name_H-M   'P 1'
#
loop_
_entity.id
_entity.type
_entity.pdbx_description
1 polymer ?
#
loop_
_entity_poly.entity_id
_entity_poly.type
_entity_poly.pdbx_seq_one_letter_code
_entity_poly.pdbx_strand_id
1 'polypeptide(L)'
;TLNHFKVIGAAARVLDGKQRLEVLHGLFHPDGERFNFAWEWLPVSGLSVKDFIAPSSFRFGDGRMFQMGGKFGAVSFLQIAAPELSDRMLADFMEAENGIVVNLHIQSIDHNEAIKTIKRKITDLDRMKIEEQKKAIRSGYDMDIIPSDLATYGGEAKNLLRDLQSRNERMFLLTLLVLNVADTKQKLDNDVFQAASIAQKYNCMLTRLDYRQEQGLMSSIPLRSEEH
;
A
#
# COMPACT_ATOMS: atom_id res chain seq x y z
N THR A 1 -8.47 -19.45 -9.26
CA THR A 1 -8.28 -18.65 -8.01
C THR A 1 -9.10 -19.21 -6.86
N LEU A 2 -10.46 -19.39 -6.97
CA LEU A 2 -11.28 -19.95 -5.90
C LEU A 2 -10.80 -21.35 -5.42
N ASN A 3 -10.34 -22.19 -6.35
CA ASN A 3 -9.80 -23.49 -6.00
C ASN A 3 -8.52 -23.40 -5.13
N HIS A 4 -7.70 -22.37 -5.32
CA HIS A 4 -6.51 -22.17 -4.49
C HIS A 4 -6.89 -21.84 -3.04
N PHE A 5 -7.92 -21.00 -2.82
CA PHE A 5 -8.43 -20.74 -1.48
C PHE A 5 -8.96 -22.00 -0.79
N LYS A 6 -9.65 -22.89 -1.53
CA LYS A 6 -10.11 -24.17 -0.98
C LYS A 6 -8.96 -25.08 -0.55
N VAL A 7 -7.85 -25.10 -1.31
CA VAL A 7 -6.67 -25.92 -0.97
C VAL A 7 -6.06 -25.54 0.36
N ILE A 8 -6.06 -24.23 0.69
CA ILE A 8 -5.57 -23.73 1.98
C ILE A 8 -6.64 -23.69 3.08
N GLY A 9 -7.81 -24.30 2.84
CA GLY A 9 -8.90 -24.38 3.82
C GLY A 9 -9.72 -23.09 3.99
N ALA A 10 -9.51 -22.08 3.14
CA ALA A 10 -10.25 -20.82 3.20
C ALA A 10 -11.55 -20.89 2.42
N ALA A 11 -12.67 -20.46 3.05
CA ALA A 11 -13.95 -20.29 2.37
C ALA A 11 -13.94 -18.97 1.58
N ALA A 12 -14.03 -19.06 0.26
CA ALA A 12 -14.10 -17.90 -0.62
C ALA A 12 -15.27 -18.01 -1.59
N ARG A 13 -15.94 -16.87 -1.82
CA ARG A 13 -17.03 -16.76 -2.79
C ARG A 13 -16.85 -15.50 -3.64
N VAL A 14 -17.35 -15.54 -4.86
CA VAL A 14 -17.44 -14.35 -5.72
C VAL A 14 -18.64 -13.52 -5.25
N LEU A 15 -18.43 -12.23 -5.04
CA LEU A 15 -19.53 -11.30 -4.76
C LEU A 15 -20.27 -10.98 -6.06
N ASP A 16 -21.59 -10.91 -5.99
CA ASP A 16 -22.43 -10.38 -7.07
C ASP A 16 -22.32 -8.83 -7.14
N GLY A 17 -23.00 -8.23 -8.12
CA GLY A 17 -22.94 -6.79 -8.33
C GLY A 17 -23.45 -6.00 -7.12
N LYS A 18 -24.57 -6.40 -6.51
CA LYS A 18 -25.13 -5.72 -5.33
C LYS A 18 -24.22 -5.85 -4.11
N GLN A 19 -23.67 -7.04 -3.87
CA GLN A 19 -22.73 -7.28 -2.77
C GLN A 19 -21.45 -6.45 -2.90
N ARG A 20 -20.94 -6.24 -4.15
CA ARG A 20 -19.79 -5.35 -4.38
C ARG A 20 -20.13 -3.90 -4.05
N LEU A 21 -21.33 -3.43 -4.43
CA LEU A 21 -21.79 -2.08 -4.08
C LEU A 21 -21.96 -1.91 -2.58
N GLU A 22 -22.44 -2.93 -1.88
CA GLU A 22 -22.57 -2.93 -0.42
C GLU A 22 -21.21 -2.79 0.27
N VAL A 23 -20.18 -3.50 -0.21
CA VAL A 23 -18.80 -3.34 0.28
C VAL A 23 -18.29 -1.92 0.04
N LEU A 24 -18.49 -1.35 -1.15
CA LEU A 24 -18.10 0.01 -1.46
C LEU A 24 -18.85 1.04 -0.61
N HIS A 25 -20.16 0.85 -0.44
CA HIS A 25 -20.97 1.70 0.43
C HIS A 25 -20.43 1.68 1.87
N GLY A 26 -20.13 0.50 2.42
CA GLY A 26 -19.56 0.36 3.77
C GLY A 26 -18.21 1.08 3.94
N LEU A 27 -17.38 1.14 2.91
CA LEU A 27 -16.13 1.90 2.94
C LEU A 27 -16.37 3.42 3.00
N PHE A 28 -17.39 3.90 2.31
CA PHE A 28 -17.73 5.33 2.26
C PHE A 28 -18.65 5.78 3.39
N HIS A 29 -19.32 4.83 4.07
CA HIS A 29 -20.24 5.09 5.18
C HIS A 29 -19.81 4.31 6.44
N PRO A 30 -18.67 4.67 7.04
CA PRO A 30 -18.13 3.99 8.22
C PRO A 30 -19.01 4.14 9.46
N ASP A 31 -20.05 4.98 9.40
CA ASP A 31 -21.06 5.14 10.45
C ASP A 31 -22.06 3.97 10.52
N GLY A 32 -21.95 3.00 9.60
CA GLY A 32 -22.85 1.85 9.54
C GLY A 32 -24.21 2.16 8.91
N GLU A 33 -24.32 3.21 8.11
CA GLU A 33 -25.50 3.48 7.32
C GLU A 33 -25.87 2.26 6.48
N ARG A 34 -27.16 1.90 6.48
CA ARG A 34 -27.64 0.72 5.75
C ARG A 34 -27.62 0.99 4.24
N PHE A 35 -26.99 0.09 3.49
CA PHE A 35 -27.06 0.11 2.04
C PHE A 35 -28.46 -0.25 1.55
N ASN A 36 -29.15 0.71 0.99
CA ASN A 36 -30.49 0.55 0.43
C ASN A 36 -30.44 0.74 -1.08
N PHE A 37 -30.45 -0.36 -1.83
CA PHE A 37 -30.31 -0.36 -3.29
C PHE A 37 -31.06 -1.52 -3.93
N ALA A 38 -31.76 -1.24 -5.03
CA ALA A 38 -32.35 -2.23 -5.94
C ALA A 38 -32.10 -1.82 -7.39
N TRP A 39 -31.79 -2.79 -8.24
CA TRP A 39 -31.49 -2.54 -9.66
C TRP A 39 -32.64 -1.89 -10.41
N GLU A 40 -33.85 -2.20 -10.01
CA GLU A 40 -35.10 -1.70 -10.59
C GLU A 40 -35.26 -0.19 -10.39
N TRP A 41 -34.56 0.39 -9.45
CA TRP A 41 -34.64 1.83 -9.18
C TRP A 41 -33.86 2.68 -10.20
N LEU A 42 -32.80 2.14 -10.79
CA LEU A 42 -31.92 2.91 -11.70
C LEU A 42 -32.67 3.50 -12.89
N PRO A 43 -33.48 2.74 -13.68
CA PRO A 43 -34.14 3.31 -14.84
C PRO A 43 -35.26 4.28 -14.47
N VAL A 44 -35.79 4.21 -13.25
CA VAL A 44 -36.95 5.03 -12.81
C VAL A 44 -36.50 6.29 -12.09
N SER A 45 -35.42 6.22 -11.32
CA SER A 45 -34.94 7.36 -10.52
C SER A 45 -34.08 8.36 -11.31
N GLY A 46 -33.51 7.94 -12.43
CA GLY A 46 -32.51 8.73 -13.15
C GLY A 46 -31.17 8.85 -12.42
N LEU A 47 -31.01 8.14 -11.29
CA LEU A 47 -29.77 8.08 -10.50
C LEU A 47 -28.80 7.04 -11.09
N SER A 48 -27.52 7.23 -10.86
CA SER A 48 -26.47 6.26 -11.17
C SER A 48 -26.15 5.41 -9.93
N VAL A 49 -25.45 4.31 -10.15
CA VAL A 49 -24.96 3.46 -9.06
C VAL A 49 -24.09 4.25 -8.07
N LYS A 50 -23.36 5.26 -8.56
CA LYS A 50 -22.51 6.11 -7.72
C LYS A 50 -23.29 6.90 -6.68
N ASP A 51 -24.50 7.31 -7.00
CA ASP A 51 -25.35 8.10 -6.10
C ASP A 51 -25.82 7.30 -4.87
N PHE A 52 -25.78 5.97 -4.96
CA PHE A 52 -26.14 5.07 -3.86
C PHE A 52 -24.95 4.68 -2.98
N ILE A 53 -23.71 4.85 -3.45
CA ILE A 53 -22.51 4.48 -2.71
C ILE A 53 -21.69 5.68 -2.24
N ALA A 54 -21.86 6.84 -2.88
CA ALA A 54 -21.09 8.04 -2.53
C ALA A 54 -21.52 8.58 -1.17
N PRO A 55 -20.57 9.06 -0.35
CA PRO A 55 -20.92 9.77 0.88
C PRO A 55 -21.52 11.14 0.57
N SER A 56 -22.13 11.77 1.57
CA SER A 56 -22.77 13.07 1.43
C SER A 56 -21.84 14.19 0.95
N SER A 57 -20.55 14.08 1.23
CA SER A 57 -19.54 15.05 0.80
C SER A 57 -18.12 14.49 0.86
N PHE A 58 -17.27 15.05 0.00
CA PHE A 58 -15.81 14.90 0.07
C PHE A 58 -15.14 16.26 0.17
N ARG A 59 -14.08 16.36 0.98
CA ARG A 59 -13.24 17.55 1.07
C ARG A 59 -11.77 17.15 1.18
N PHE A 60 -10.97 17.53 0.21
CA PHE A 60 -9.52 17.28 0.13
C PHE A 60 -8.70 18.58 0.29
N GLY A 61 -9.18 19.53 1.09
CA GLY A 61 -8.54 20.84 1.26
C GLY A 61 -7.31 20.85 2.18
N ASP A 62 -7.12 19.78 2.97
CA ASP A 62 -5.96 19.60 3.85
C ASP A 62 -4.99 18.62 3.18
N GLY A 63 -3.71 19.00 3.03
CA GLY A 63 -2.73 18.15 2.37
C GLY A 63 -2.47 16.80 3.05
N ARG A 64 -2.84 16.66 4.34
CA ARG A 64 -2.52 15.48 5.16
C ARG A 64 -3.71 14.63 5.54
N MET A 65 -4.92 15.10 5.25
CA MET A 65 -6.16 14.40 5.56
C MET A 65 -7.27 14.82 4.59
N PHE A 66 -8.35 14.08 4.59
CA PHE A 66 -9.58 14.44 3.89
C PHE A 66 -10.80 14.30 4.82
N GLN A 67 -11.91 14.84 4.41
CA GLN A 67 -13.20 14.62 5.03
C GLN A 67 -14.09 13.83 4.09
N MET A 68 -14.85 12.91 4.65
CA MET A 68 -15.80 12.05 3.96
C MET A 68 -17.07 11.98 4.82
N GLY A 69 -18.12 12.69 4.39
CA GLY A 69 -19.27 12.92 5.23
C GLY A 69 -18.88 13.65 6.53
N GLY A 70 -19.27 13.11 7.67
CA GLY A 70 -18.91 13.61 9.00
C GLY A 70 -17.58 13.13 9.55
N LYS A 71 -16.83 12.29 8.81
CA LYS A 71 -15.59 11.65 9.29
C LYS A 71 -14.34 12.28 8.67
N PHE A 72 -13.23 12.09 9.35
CA PHE A 72 -11.89 12.46 8.90
C PHE A 72 -11.15 11.20 8.48
N GLY A 73 -10.45 11.26 7.35
CA GLY A 73 -9.67 10.15 6.83
C GLY A 73 -8.24 10.55 6.48
N ALA A 74 -7.32 9.60 6.59
CA ALA A 74 -5.96 9.74 6.10
C ALA A 74 -5.44 8.43 5.54
N VAL A 75 -4.77 8.49 4.41
CA VAL A 75 -4.09 7.36 3.80
C VAL A 75 -2.59 7.49 3.99
N SER A 76 -1.99 6.39 4.41
CA SER A 76 -0.55 6.24 4.59
C SER A 76 -0.05 5.06 3.75
N PHE A 77 1.21 5.09 3.32
CA PHE A 77 1.85 3.98 2.63
C PHE A 77 2.99 3.40 3.46
N LEU A 78 3.19 2.09 3.32
CA LEU A 78 4.24 1.36 4.03
C LEU A 78 5.54 1.40 3.22
N GLN A 79 6.61 1.85 3.87
CA GLN A 79 7.98 1.69 3.39
C GLN A 79 8.64 0.54 4.14
N ILE A 80 9.08 -0.46 3.41
CA ILE A 80 9.69 -1.67 3.95
C ILE A 80 11.21 -1.45 3.98
N ALA A 81 11.79 -1.35 5.18
CA ALA A 81 13.23 -1.31 5.39
C ALA A 81 13.77 -2.65 5.92
N ALA A 82 12.88 -3.53 6.37
CA ALA A 82 13.23 -4.87 6.82
C ALA A 82 13.62 -5.78 5.64
N PRO A 83 14.59 -6.69 5.82
CA PRO A 83 14.95 -7.66 4.78
C PRO A 83 13.84 -8.67 4.50
N GLU A 84 12.98 -8.92 5.47
CA GLU A 84 11.83 -9.81 5.38
C GLU A 84 10.60 -9.14 5.98
N LEU A 85 9.46 -9.27 5.31
CA LEU A 85 8.18 -8.78 5.81
C LEU A 85 7.47 -9.90 6.58
N SER A 86 7.20 -9.67 7.87
CA SER A 86 6.45 -10.61 8.69
C SER A 86 4.95 -10.49 8.43
N ASP A 87 4.27 -11.62 8.20
CA ASP A 87 2.81 -11.71 8.12
C ASP A 87 2.12 -11.27 9.43
N ARG A 88 2.83 -11.40 10.55
CA ARG A 88 2.37 -10.96 11.87
C ARG A 88 2.08 -9.46 11.93
N MET A 89 2.77 -8.65 11.11
CA MET A 89 2.47 -7.23 10.99
C MET A 89 1.04 -6.99 10.46
N LEU A 90 0.60 -7.78 9.48
CA LEU A 90 -0.77 -7.69 8.97
C LEU A 90 -1.79 -8.08 10.04
N ALA A 91 -1.49 -9.11 10.86
CA ALA A 91 -2.33 -9.50 11.98
C ALA A 91 -2.44 -8.36 13.02
N ASP A 92 -1.31 -7.75 13.41
CA ASP A 92 -1.30 -6.62 14.35
C ASP A 92 -2.12 -5.42 13.81
N PHE A 93 -2.09 -5.15 12.49
CA PHE A 93 -2.96 -4.13 11.90
C PHE A 93 -4.44 -4.49 11.98
N MET A 94 -4.80 -5.76 11.77
CA MET A 94 -6.19 -6.23 11.81
C MET A 94 -6.74 -6.33 13.24
N GLU A 95 -5.87 -6.51 14.23
CA GLU A 95 -6.23 -6.52 15.66
C GLU A 95 -6.37 -5.10 16.25
N ALA A 96 -5.93 -4.07 15.53
CA ALA A 96 -6.10 -2.70 15.98
C ALA A 96 -7.60 -2.35 16.06
N GLU A 97 -8.06 -1.92 17.22
CA GLU A 97 -9.48 -1.57 17.50
C GLU A 97 -9.97 -0.29 16.79
N ASN A 98 -9.17 0.23 15.87
CA ASN A 98 -9.42 1.48 15.17
C ASN A 98 -10.03 1.21 13.79
N GLY A 99 -10.77 2.17 13.25
CA GLY A 99 -11.30 2.12 11.90
C GLY A 99 -10.17 2.13 10.85
N ILE A 100 -9.54 0.97 10.65
CA ILE A 100 -8.41 0.78 9.75
C ILE A 100 -8.79 -0.11 8.58
N VAL A 101 -8.39 0.28 7.38
CA VAL A 101 -8.50 -0.55 6.16
C VAL A 101 -7.10 -0.70 5.58
N VAL A 102 -6.67 -1.96 5.45
CA VAL A 102 -5.37 -2.30 4.87
C VAL A 102 -5.57 -2.77 3.45
N ASN A 103 -4.90 -2.12 2.51
CA ASN A 103 -4.92 -2.47 1.09
C ASN A 103 -3.56 -2.95 0.64
N LEU A 104 -3.54 -4.11 0.01
CA LEU A 104 -2.34 -4.74 -0.50
C LEU A 104 -2.46 -4.86 -2.02
N HIS A 105 -1.66 -4.08 -2.74
CA HIS A 105 -1.52 -4.16 -4.18
C HIS A 105 -0.30 -4.99 -4.53
N ILE A 106 -0.51 -6.06 -5.28
CA ILE A 106 0.55 -6.99 -5.70
C ILE A 106 0.52 -7.04 -7.23
N GLN A 107 1.61 -6.63 -7.86
CA GLN A 107 1.79 -6.69 -9.30
C GLN A 107 2.94 -7.63 -9.65
N SER A 108 2.68 -8.63 -10.47
CA SER A 108 3.74 -9.50 -10.99
C SER A 108 4.55 -8.77 -12.07
N ILE A 109 5.86 -8.92 -12.01
CA ILE A 109 6.77 -8.40 -13.04
C ILE A 109 7.19 -9.56 -13.94
N ASP A 110 7.28 -9.29 -15.24
CA ASP A 110 7.88 -10.24 -16.18
C ASP A 110 9.30 -10.61 -15.74
N HIS A 111 9.65 -11.87 -15.85
CA HIS A 111 10.94 -12.39 -15.38
C HIS A 111 12.14 -11.69 -16.03
N ASN A 112 12.10 -11.41 -17.32
CA ASN A 112 13.17 -10.74 -18.03
C ASN A 112 13.25 -9.25 -17.64
N GLU A 113 12.11 -8.61 -17.44
CA GLU A 113 12.04 -7.25 -16.93
C GLU A 113 12.58 -7.14 -15.50
N ALA A 114 12.25 -8.09 -14.63
CA ALA A 114 12.78 -8.17 -13.28
C ALA A 114 14.31 -8.22 -13.31
N ILE A 115 14.88 -9.16 -14.07
CA ILE A 115 16.35 -9.28 -14.24
C ILE A 115 16.97 -7.99 -14.76
N LYS A 116 16.36 -7.37 -15.78
CA LYS A 116 16.84 -6.10 -16.37
C LYS A 116 16.82 -4.96 -15.35
N THR A 117 15.75 -4.89 -14.56
CA THR A 117 15.59 -3.87 -13.53
C THR A 117 16.63 -4.02 -12.42
N ILE A 118 16.87 -5.24 -11.93
CA ILE A 118 17.90 -5.47 -10.90
C ILE A 118 19.30 -5.22 -11.43
N LYS A 119 19.62 -5.64 -12.66
CA LYS A 119 20.92 -5.32 -13.29
C LYS A 119 21.16 -3.81 -13.39
N ARG A 120 20.14 -3.03 -13.77
CA ARG A 120 20.22 -1.56 -13.81
C ARG A 120 20.48 -1.00 -12.40
N LYS A 121 19.75 -1.50 -11.40
CA LYS A 121 19.92 -1.07 -10.00
C LYS A 121 21.34 -1.36 -9.48
N ILE A 122 21.90 -2.53 -9.79
CA ILE A 122 23.31 -2.88 -9.45
C ILE A 122 24.27 -1.88 -10.09
N THR A 123 24.08 -1.57 -11.38
CA THR A 123 24.94 -0.58 -12.09
C THR A 123 24.87 0.80 -11.43
N ASP A 124 23.68 1.24 -11.03
CA ASP A 124 23.51 2.52 -10.34
C ASP A 124 24.18 2.52 -8.95
N LEU A 125 24.07 1.44 -8.19
CA LEU A 125 24.73 1.27 -6.90
C LEU A 125 26.26 1.24 -7.06
N ASP A 126 26.79 0.54 -8.04
CA ASP A 126 28.23 0.51 -8.34
C ASP A 126 28.74 1.89 -8.75
N ARG A 127 27.95 2.67 -9.52
CA ARG A 127 28.27 4.08 -9.85
C ARG A 127 28.33 4.95 -8.60
N MET A 128 27.32 4.86 -7.75
CA MET A 128 27.28 5.60 -6.48
C MET A 128 28.48 5.27 -5.60
N LYS A 129 28.86 4.00 -5.52
CA LYS A 129 30.05 3.54 -4.80
C LYS A 129 31.29 4.22 -5.32
N ILE A 130 31.49 4.26 -6.64
CA ILE A 130 32.65 4.92 -7.27
C ILE A 130 32.64 6.43 -6.98
N GLU A 131 31.49 7.08 -7.00
CA GLU A 131 31.37 8.50 -6.69
C GLU A 131 31.76 8.81 -5.23
N GLU A 132 31.29 8.01 -4.28
CA GLU A 132 31.66 8.15 -2.87
C GLU A 132 33.15 7.89 -2.64
N GLN A 133 33.74 6.90 -3.29
CA GLN A 133 35.18 6.66 -3.23
C GLN A 133 35.97 7.86 -3.77
N LYS A 134 35.54 8.46 -4.89
CA LYS A 134 36.19 9.68 -5.44
C LYS A 134 36.08 10.86 -4.49
N LYS A 135 34.95 11.02 -3.79
CA LYS A 135 34.77 12.06 -2.76
C LYS A 135 35.71 11.83 -1.57
N ALA A 136 35.79 10.59 -1.08
CA ALA A 136 36.68 10.23 0.02
C ALA A 136 38.15 10.58 -0.30
N ILE A 137 38.62 10.20 -1.49
CA ILE A 137 39.99 10.51 -1.95
C ILE A 137 40.23 12.04 -1.99
N ARG A 138 39.27 12.82 -2.54
CA ARG A 138 39.41 14.29 -2.60
C ARG A 138 39.41 14.94 -1.22
N SER A 139 38.80 14.29 -0.23
CA SER A 139 38.76 14.77 1.14
C SER A 139 39.87 14.21 2.01
N GLY A 140 40.85 13.46 1.44
CA GLY A 140 41.99 12.90 2.16
C GLY A 140 41.66 11.70 3.05
N TYR A 141 40.50 11.05 2.85
CA TYR A 141 40.08 9.83 3.55
C TYR A 141 40.48 8.58 2.77
N ASP A 142 40.57 7.45 3.46
CA ASP A 142 40.91 6.16 2.87
C ASP A 142 39.83 5.69 1.89
N MET A 143 40.23 5.06 0.78
CA MET A 143 39.32 4.54 -0.28
C MET A 143 38.37 3.45 0.21
N ASP A 144 38.68 2.82 1.33
CA ASP A 144 37.89 1.72 1.88
C ASP A 144 36.69 2.19 2.71
N ILE A 145 36.52 3.50 2.93
CA ILE A 145 35.34 4.06 3.63
C ILE A 145 34.19 4.20 2.65
N ILE A 146 33.51 3.07 2.43
CA ILE A 146 32.24 3.05 1.70
C ILE A 146 31.12 3.11 2.74
N PRO A 147 30.07 3.96 2.55
CA PRO A 147 28.90 3.89 3.41
C PRO A 147 28.40 2.44 3.50
N SER A 148 28.26 1.93 4.72
CA SER A 148 27.86 0.54 4.99
C SER A 148 26.58 0.13 4.23
N ASP A 149 25.67 1.08 4.07
CA ASP A 149 24.40 0.89 3.38
C ASP A 149 24.57 0.57 1.89
N LEU A 150 25.51 1.26 1.20
CA LEU A 150 25.80 1.00 -0.22
C LEU A 150 26.42 -0.39 -0.44
N ALA A 151 27.28 -0.83 0.49
CA ALA A 151 27.86 -2.17 0.44
C ALA A 151 26.79 -3.25 0.65
N THR A 152 25.91 -3.06 1.63
CA THR A 152 24.82 -3.97 1.95
C THR A 152 23.81 -4.07 0.80
N TYR A 153 23.29 -2.95 0.31
CA TYR A 153 22.34 -2.94 -0.81
C TYR A 153 22.93 -3.51 -2.10
N GLY A 154 24.22 -3.27 -2.36
CA GLY A 154 24.91 -3.86 -3.51
C GLY A 154 25.01 -5.39 -3.40
N GLY A 155 25.26 -5.91 -2.21
CA GLY A 155 25.28 -7.35 -1.91
C GLY A 155 23.90 -8.00 -2.07
N GLU A 156 22.88 -7.39 -1.48
CA GLU A 156 21.49 -7.85 -1.57
C GLU A 156 20.96 -7.86 -3.01
N ALA A 157 21.22 -6.81 -3.78
CA ALA A 157 20.83 -6.75 -5.18
C ALA A 157 21.49 -7.85 -6.02
N LYS A 158 22.75 -8.19 -5.76
CA LYS A 158 23.46 -9.29 -6.44
C LYS A 158 22.90 -10.66 -6.02
N ASN A 159 22.55 -10.85 -4.76
CA ASN A 159 21.89 -12.06 -4.29
C ASN A 159 20.51 -12.24 -4.94
N LEU A 160 19.69 -11.18 -4.94
CA LEU A 160 18.39 -11.19 -5.60
C LEU A 160 18.51 -11.53 -7.11
N LEU A 161 19.52 -10.96 -7.81
CA LEU A 161 19.76 -11.30 -9.21
C LEU A 161 20.07 -12.79 -9.38
N ARG A 162 20.87 -13.36 -8.51
CA ARG A 162 21.23 -14.78 -8.52
C ARG A 162 19.99 -15.65 -8.33
N ASP A 163 19.14 -15.30 -7.36
CA ASP A 163 17.93 -16.07 -7.03
C ASP A 163 16.93 -16.02 -8.18
N LEU A 164 16.74 -14.86 -8.80
CA LEU A 164 15.94 -14.74 -10.02
C LEU A 164 16.48 -15.59 -11.17
N GLN A 165 17.81 -15.66 -11.38
CA GLN A 165 18.40 -16.37 -12.49
C GLN A 165 18.54 -17.89 -12.27
N SER A 166 18.81 -18.33 -11.03
CA SER A 166 19.13 -19.72 -10.74
C SER A 166 18.02 -20.52 -10.07
N ARG A 167 17.09 -19.85 -9.35
CA ARG A 167 16.04 -20.52 -8.58
C ARG A 167 14.65 -20.38 -9.18
N ASN A 168 14.52 -19.74 -10.34
CA ASN A 168 13.23 -19.45 -10.99
C ASN A 168 12.27 -18.70 -10.06
N GLU A 169 12.81 -17.88 -9.16
CA GLU A 169 12.01 -17.03 -8.31
C GLU A 169 11.36 -15.91 -9.13
N ARG A 170 10.25 -15.39 -8.63
CA ARG A 170 9.51 -14.32 -9.31
C ARG A 170 9.51 -13.07 -8.45
N MET A 171 9.66 -11.93 -9.12
CA MET A 171 9.60 -10.62 -8.47
C MET A 171 8.20 -10.03 -8.57
N PHE A 172 7.75 -9.43 -7.48
CA PHE A 172 6.49 -8.70 -7.40
C PHE A 172 6.75 -7.28 -6.90
N LEU A 173 6.02 -6.33 -7.44
CA LEU A 173 5.87 -5.01 -6.82
C LEU A 173 4.79 -5.09 -5.75
N LEU A 174 5.10 -4.62 -4.57
CA LEU A 174 4.21 -4.59 -3.44
C LEU A 174 3.98 -3.14 -3.01
N THR A 175 2.71 -2.74 -2.94
CA THR A 175 2.30 -1.47 -2.33
C THR A 175 1.27 -1.77 -1.26
N LEU A 176 1.58 -1.40 -0.02
CA LEU A 176 0.66 -1.51 1.10
C LEU A 176 0.21 -0.11 1.52
N LEU A 177 -1.09 0.11 1.47
CA LEU A 177 -1.75 1.33 1.92
C LEU A 177 -2.56 1.04 3.17
N VAL A 178 -2.55 2.00 4.08
CA VAL A 178 -3.36 1.99 5.31
C VAL A 178 -4.24 3.22 5.30
N LEU A 179 -5.55 3.00 5.27
CA LEU A 179 -6.57 4.03 5.41
C LEU A 179 -7.07 4.01 6.86
N ASN A 180 -6.93 5.13 7.55
CA ASN A 180 -7.53 5.37 8.86
C ASN A 180 -8.72 6.33 8.72
N VAL A 181 -9.82 6.04 9.42
CA VAL A 181 -11.01 6.89 9.47
C VAL A 181 -11.44 7.08 10.91
N ALA A 182 -11.72 8.32 11.31
CA ALA A 182 -12.08 8.67 12.68
C ALA A 182 -13.10 9.81 12.74
N ASP A 183 -13.77 9.95 13.90
CA ASP A 183 -14.80 10.99 14.14
C ASP A 183 -14.20 12.39 14.29
N THR A 184 -12.97 12.48 14.77
CA THR A 184 -12.27 13.74 15.03
C THR A 184 -10.86 13.71 14.46
N LYS A 185 -10.33 14.91 14.16
CA LYS A 185 -8.94 15.05 13.71
C LYS A 185 -7.94 14.48 14.72
N GLN A 186 -8.16 14.76 16.00
CA GLN A 186 -7.29 14.28 17.07
C GLN A 186 -7.27 12.75 17.16
N LYS A 187 -8.45 12.12 17.06
CA LYS A 187 -8.54 10.66 17.03
C LYS A 187 -7.85 10.11 15.79
N LEU A 188 -8.06 10.72 14.61
CA LEU A 188 -7.37 10.33 13.38
C LEU A 188 -5.85 10.37 13.53
N ASP A 189 -5.31 11.45 14.11
CA ASP A 189 -3.87 11.58 14.33
C ASP A 189 -3.34 10.51 15.28
N ASN A 190 -4.08 10.19 16.33
CA ASN A 190 -3.73 9.10 17.25
C ASN A 190 -3.77 7.74 16.56
N ASP A 191 -4.81 7.47 15.76
CA ASP A 191 -4.98 6.19 15.04
C ASP A 191 -3.86 5.99 14.01
N VAL A 192 -3.49 7.05 13.27
CA VAL A 192 -2.34 7.00 12.34
C VAL A 192 -1.02 6.80 13.09
N PHE A 193 -0.84 7.42 14.24
CA PHE A 193 0.35 7.23 15.07
C PHE A 193 0.45 5.79 15.58
N GLN A 194 -0.66 5.19 16.02
CA GLN A 194 -0.69 3.79 16.44
C GLN A 194 -0.36 2.85 15.25
N ALA A 195 -0.93 3.09 14.09
CA ALA A 195 -0.60 2.31 12.89
C ALA A 195 0.89 2.44 12.52
N ALA A 196 1.47 3.64 12.63
CA ALA A 196 2.90 3.85 12.41
C ALA A 196 3.76 3.11 13.44
N SER A 197 3.32 3.04 14.69
CA SER A 197 4.01 2.30 15.76
C SER A 197 4.00 0.78 15.51
N ILE A 198 2.90 0.24 14.97
CA ILE A 198 2.85 -1.16 14.54
C ILE A 198 3.87 -1.41 13.42
N ALA A 199 3.92 -0.57 12.39
CA ALA A 199 4.89 -0.71 11.31
C ALA A 199 6.34 -0.65 11.83
N GLN A 200 6.64 0.27 12.74
CA GLN A 200 7.97 0.46 13.31
C GLN A 200 8.46 -0.77 14.10
N LYS A 201 7.57 -1.48 14.77
CA LYS A 201 7.87 -2.76 15.47
C LYS A 201 8.48 -3.81 14.53
N TYR A 202 8.16 -3.72 13.23
CA TYR A 202 8.64 -4.63 12.19
C TYR A 202 9.69 -4.00 11.27
N ASN A 203 10.41 -2.98 11.72
CA ASN A 203 11.39 -2.23 10.93
C ASN A 203 10.83 -1.68 9.61
N CYS A 204 9.56 -1.31 9.63
CA CYS A 204 8.88 -0.64 8.52
C CYS A 204 8.50 0.78 8.95
N MET A 205 8.29 1.65 7.98
CA MET A 205 7.85 3.03 8.22
C MET A 205 6.54 3.27 7.51
N LEU A 206 5.53 3.75 8.25
CA LEU A 206 4.25 4.16 7.69
C LEU A 206 4.25 5.68 7.54
N THR A 207 4.16 6.15 6.29
CA THR A 207 4.23 7.58 5.95
C THR A 207 2.92 8.04 5.32
N ARG A 208 2.34 9.14 5.79
CA ARG A 208 1.15 9.73 5.16
C ARG A 208 1.44 10.15 3.72
N LEU A 209 0.44 10.01 2.86
CA LEU A 209 0.48 10.50 1.48
C LEU A 209 0.20 12.02 1.47
N ASP A 210 1.19 12.82 1.83
CA ASP A 210 1.05 14.27 1.86
C ASP A 210 0.72 14.81 0.46
N TYR A 211 -0.32 15.66 0.36
CA TYR A 211 -0.86 16.24 -0.87
C TYR A 211 -1.38 15.25 -1.92
N ARG A 212 -1.52 13.96 -1.56
CA ARG A 212 -2.02 12.88 -2.43
C ARG A 212 -3.11 12.04 -1.76
N GLN A 213 -3.85 12.64 -0.86
CA GLN A 213 -4.88 11.94 -0.08
C GLN A 213 -6.05 11.45 -0.95
N GLU A 214 -6.43 12.20 -1.98
CA GLU A 214 -7.44 11.79 -2.95
C GLU A 214 -7.01 10.53 -3.71
N GLN A 215 -5.80 10.54 -4.29
CA GLN A 215 -5.24 9.39 -4.99
C GLN A 215 -5.07 8.19 -4.05
N GLY A 216 -4.65 8.45 -2.80
CA GLY A 216 -4.56 7.43 -1.77
C GLY A 216 -5.91 6.78 -1.47
N LEU A 217 -6.96 7.57 -1.27
CA LEU A 217 -8.32 7.06 -1.06
C LEU A 217 -8.78 6.23 -2.26
N MET A 218 -8.63 6.74 -3.48
CA MET A 218 -9.01 6.00 -4.70
C MET A 218 -8.28 4.67 -4.84
N SER A 219 -7.00 4.63 -4.46
CA SER A 219 -6.20 3.40 -4.45
C SER A 219 -6.56 2.46 -3.29
N SER A 220 -7.22 2.96 -2.25
CA SER A 220 -7.69 2.17 -1.11
C SER A 220 -9.06 1.51 -1.36
N ILE A 221 -9.72 1.86 -2.46
CA ILE A 221 -11.00 1.27 -2.84
C ILE A 221 -10.73 0.04 -3.70
N PRO A 222 -11.45 -1.09 -3.51
CA PRO A 222 -11.27 -2.31 -4.29
C PRO A 222 -11.90 -2.17 -5.70
N LEU A 223 -11.55 -1.11 -6.40
CA LEU A 223 -11.84 -0.91 -7.81
C LEU A 223 -10.64 -1.43 -8.60
N ARG A 224 -10.91 -2.10 -9.72
CA ARG A 224 -9.85 -2.50 -10.65
C ARG A 224 -9.19 -1.22 -11.17
N SER A 225 -7.93 -0.98 -10.83
CA SER A 225 -7.14 0.03 -11.52
C SER A 225 -7.01 -0.42 -12.96
N GLU A 226 -7.60 0.31 -13.89
CA GLU A 226 -7.23 0.17 -15.29
C GLU A 226 -5.86 0.82 -15.41
N GLU A 227 -4.84 -0.02 -15.51
CA GLU A 227 -3.50 0.43 -15.88
C GLU A 227 -3.56 0.91 -17.32
N HIS A 228 -3.35 2.18 -17.51
CA HIS A 228 -3.00 2.81 -18.79
C HIS A 228 -1.52 3.15 -18.80
#